data_d758c468d2759e7a83a64f5fc6bf4e25
#
_entry.id   d758c468d2759e7a83a64f5fc6bf4e25
#
_cell.length_a   1.000
_cell.length_b   1.000
_cell.length_c   1.000
_cell.angle_alpha   90.00
_cell.angle_beta   90.00
_cell.angle_gamma   90.00
#
_symmetry.space_group_name_H-M   'P 1'
#
loop_
_entity.id
_entity.type
_entity.pdbx_description
1 polymer ?
#
loop_
_entity_poly.entity_id
_entity_poly.type
_entity_poly.pdbx_seq_one_letter_code
_entity_poly.pdbx_strand_id
1 'polypeptide(L)'
;MERGFTVDDEITRQYRRFNAVGTQLTVRLLPPPDDSNPVTHFLDSVSDLLHYALRDYEDSEMVGTTVRNEVNVQYKAIGLSFRRKDQISADVILSVWEKVTQSNSRFNALDTLVLQVHSVKMPVGFGRSVKTRGTPLSVLAHLKKSNVRVKSETNCLAHAILIAIAKITNDPNYTSYRKGNKLGPAVNQLLHTTRINLDRGGESVN
;
A
#
# COMPACT_ATOMS: atom_id res chain seq x y z
N MET A 1 4.81 -25.09 -19.39
CA MET A 1 5.94 -24.26 -18.96
C MET A 1 6.18 -24.52 -17.48
N GLU A 2 7.36 -24.96 -17.11
CA GLU A 2 7.73 -25.02 -15.70
C GLU A 2 7.82 -23.60 -15.15
N ARG A 3 7.25 -23.39 -13.97
CA ARG A 3 7.33 -22.07 -13.29
C ARG A 3 8.75 -21.87 -12.81
N GLY A 4 9.30 -20.67 -13.00
CA GLY A 4 10.64 -20.31 -12.51
C GLY A 4 10.73 -20.18 -10.98
N PHE A 5 9.73 -20.71 -10.23
CA PHE A 5 9.68 -20.67 -8.77
C PHE A 5 8.90 -21.84 -8.18
N THR A 6 9.19 -22.16 -6.92
CA THR A 6 8.42 -23.09 -6.07
C THR A 6 7.73 -22.32 -4.94
N VAL A 7 6.52 -22.74 -4.56
CA VAL A 7 5.79 -22.17 -3.43
C VAL A 7 6.18 -22.95 -2.18
N ASP A 8 6.77 -22.24 -1.21
CA ASP A 8 7.17 -22.81 0.08
C ASP A 8 6.02 -22.69 1.11
N ASP A 9 5.30 -21.57 1.12
CA ASP A 9 4.24 -21.32 2.10
C ASP A 9 3.26 -20.23 1.63
N GLU A 10 1.99 -20.36 2.03
CA GLU A 10 0.94 -19.38 1.80
C GLU A 10 0.10 -19.19 3.06
N ILE A 11 0.16 -18.00 3.65
CA ILE A 11 -0.53 -17.66 4.88
C ILE A 11 -1.53 -16.55 4.63
N THR A 12 -2.81 -16.82 4.90
CA THR A 12 -3.85 -15.79 4.87
C THR A 12 -4.25 -15.41 6.29
N ARG A 13 -4.27 -14.11 6.57
CA ARG A 13 -4.61 -13.56 7.88
C ARG A 13 -5.69 -12.49 7.78
N GLN A 14 -6.67 -12.57 8.68
CA GLN A 14 -7.67 -11.54 8.82
C GLN A 14 -7.22 -10.49 9.85
N TYR A 15 -7.04 -9.26 9.41
CA TYR A 15 -6.72 -8.12 10.25
C TYR A 15 -8.00 -7.44 10.73
N ARG A 16 -8.63 -7.99 11.76
CA ARG A 16 -9.96 -7.55 12.29
C ARG A 16 -10.02 -6.04 12.58
N ARG A 17 -8.93 -5.46 13.09
CA ARG A 17 -8.84 -4.02 13.39
C ARG A 17 -9.04 -3.14 12.16
N PHE A 18 -8.59 -3.61 11.01
CA PHE A 18 -8.62 -2.86 9.74
C PHE A 18 -9.71 -3.36 8.80
N ASN A 19 -10.43 -4.40 9.20
CA ASN A 19 -11.38 -5.13 8.34
C ASN A 19 -10.74 -5.51 6.99
N ALA A 20 -9.51 -5.96 7.03
CA ALA A 20 -8.72 -6.30 5.87
C ALA A 20 -8.29 -7.77 5.93
N VAL A 21 -8.12 -8.36 4.76
CA VAL A 21 -7.52 -9.69 4.59
C VAL A 21 -6.18 -9.51 3.93
N GLY A 22 -5.14 -10.10 4.50
CA GLY A 22 -3.81 -10.07 3.92
C GLY A 22 -3.32 -11.49 3.68
N THR A 23 -2.67 -11.69 2.55
CA THR A 23 -2.02 -12.94 2.18
C THR A 23 -0.51 -12.71 2.08
N GLN A 24 0.25 -13.61 2.63
CA GLN A 24 1.69 -13.70 2.46
C GLN A 24 2.00 -14.98 1.72
N LEU A 25 2.54 -14.87 0.53
CA LEU A 25 3.04 -15.96 -0.26
C LEU A 25 4.57 -15.97 -0.17
N THR A 26 5.15 -17.08 0.26
CA THR A 26 6.60 -17.29 0.30
C THR A 26 6.99 -18.26 -0.80
N VAL A 27 7.90 -17.83 -1.65
CA VAL A 27 8.38 -18.61 -2.79
C VAL A 27 9.90 -18.61 -2.86
N ARG A 28 10.42 -19.69 -3.41
CA ARG A 28 11.83 -19.85 -3.75
C ARG A 28 12.00 -19.75 -5.25
N LEU A 29 12.85 -18.85 -5.73
CA LEU A 29 13.21 -18.80 -7.14
C LEU A 29 14.10 -19.98 -7.50
N LEU A 30 13.81 -20.59 -8.65
CA LEU A 30 14.65 -21.63 -9.21
C LEU A 30 15.87 -21.03 -9.89
N PRO A 31 17.02 -21.72 -9.88
CA PRO A 31 18.19 -21.26 -10.57
C PRO A 31 17.95 -21.15 -12.08
N PRO A 32 18.60 -20.20 -12.76
CA PRO A 32 18.49 -20.10 -14.20
C PRO A 32 19.08 -21.35 -14.87
N PRO A 33 18.50 -21.83 -15.98
CA PRO A 33 19.11 -22.85 -16.82
C PRO A 33 20.50 -22.40 -17.31
N ASP A 34 21.42 -23.37 -17.51
CA ASP A 34 22.84 -23.11 -17.85
C ASP A 34 23.02 -22.17 -19.06
N ASP A 35 22.15 -22.25 -20.06
CA ASP A 35 22.23 -21.45 -21.29
C ASP A 35 21.39 -20.17 -21.26
N SER A 36 20.77 -19.81 -20.13
CA SER A 36 19.86 -18.67 -20.02
C SER A 36 20.55 -17.42 -19.45
N ASN A 37 20.06 -16.24 -19.87
CA ASN A 37 20.48 -14.99 -19.24
C ASN A 37 19.85 -14.89 -17.82
N PRO A 38 20.65 -14.82 -16.73
CA PRO A 38 20.14 -14.81 -15.37
C PRO A 38 19.18 -13.66 -15.08
N VAL A 39 19.40 -12.49 -15.66
CA VAL A 39 18.53 -11.31 -15.45
C VAL A 39 17.18 -11.51 -16.12
N THR A 40 17.18 -12.01 -17.36
CA THR A 40 15.93 -12.34 -18.06
C THR A 40 15.14 -13.42 -17.32
N HIS A 41 15.82 -14.49 -16.91
CA HIS A 41 15.20 -15.55 -16.12
C HIS A 41 14.59 -15.03 -14.80
N PHE A 42 15.29 -14.13 -14.11
CA PHE A 42 14.76 -13.49 -12.90
C PHE A 42 13.51 -12.67 -13.20
N LEU A 43 13.53 -11.82 -14.24
CA LEU A 43 12.40 -10.98 -14.62
C LEU A 43 11.17 -11.82 -14.98
N ASP A 44 11.37 -12.88 -15.78
CA ASP A 44 10.29 -13.78 -16.21
C ASP A 44 9.72 -14.52 -14.98
N SER A 45 10.58 -15.08 -14.13
CA SER A 45 10.16 -15.81 -12.93
C SER A 45 9.39 -14.92 -11.94
N VAL A 46 9.85 -13.68 -11.74
CA VAL A 46 9.16 -12.72 -10.86
C VAL A 46 7.86 -12.22 -11.51
N SER A 47 7.81 -12.03 -12.82
CA SER A 47 6.56 -11.68 -13.53
C SER A 47 5.53 -12.78 -13.39
N ASP A 48 5.90 -14.03 -13.60
CA ASP A 48 5.03 -15.18 -13.42
C ASP A 48 4.55 -15.32 -11.97
N LEU A 49 5.46 -15.07 -11.02
CA LEU A 49 5.12 -15.05 -9.60
C LEU A 49 4.09 -13.96 -9.26
N LEU A 50 4.28 -12.74 -9.73
CA LEU A 50 3.35 -11.64 -9.49
C LEU A 50 1.98 -11.94 -10.12
N HIS A 51 1.97 -12.50 -11.34
CA HIS A 51 0.75 -12.97 -12.00
C HIS A 51 0.02 -14.04 -11.16
N TYR A 52 0.76 -15.01 -10.66
CA TYR A 52 0.21 -16.07 -9.82
C TYR A 52 -0.33 -15.55 -8.49
N ALA A 53 0.47 -14.73 -7.78
CA ALA A 53 0.15 -14.25 -6.44
C ALA A 53 -0.98 -13.22 -6.44
N LEU A 54 -1.13 -12.44 -7.51
CA LEU A 54 -2.02 -11.29 -7.58
C LEU A 54 -3.20 -11.47 -8.52
N ARG A 55 -3.45 -12.68 -9.01
CA ARG A 55 -4.53 -12.97 -9.96
C ARG A 55 -5.91 -12.54 -9.48
N ASP A 56 -6.17 -12.67 -8.17
CA ASP A 56 -7.47 -12.39 -7.52
C ASP A 56 -7.51 -11.00 -6.85
N TYR A 57 -6.56 -10.12 -7.19
CA TYR A 57 -6.42 -8.78 -6.62
C TYR A 57 -6.69 -7.71 -7.67
N GLU A 58 -7.42 -6.67 -7.27
CA GLU A 58 -7.67 -5.49 -8.11
C GLU A 58 -6.42 -4.58 -8.14
N ASP A 59 -6.32 -3.72 -9.17
CA ASP A 59 -5.16 -2.82 -9.36
C ASP A 59 -4.99 -1.79 -8.23
N SER A 60 -6.09 -1.48 -7.53
CA SER A 60 -6.09 -0.57 -6.37
C SER A 60 -5.59 -1.21 -5.08
N GLU A 61 -5.50 -2.54 -5.02
CA GLU A 61 -5.13 -3.26 -3.80
C GLU A 61 -3.62 -3.15 -3.53
N MET A 62 -3.27 -3.27 -2.25
CA MET A 62 -1.93 -2.98 -1.78
C MET A 62 -1.04 -4.22 -1.76
N VAL A 63 0.13 -4.10 -2.36
CA VAL A 63 1.12 -5.16 -2.48
C VAL A 63 2.48 -4.66 -2.02
N GLY A 64 3.16 -5.47 -1.24
CA GLY A 64 4.56 -5.28 -0.85
C GLY A 64 5.35 -6.55 -1.11
N THR A 65 6.65 -6.43 -1.29
CA THR A 65 7.52 -7.60 -1.46
C THR A 65 8.72 -7.54 -0.54
N THR A 66 9.21 -8.70 -0.16
CA THR A 66 10.44 -8.84 0.60
C THR A 66 11.31 -9.89 -0.07
N VAL A 67 12.56 -9.54 -0.34
CA VAL A 67 13.56 -10.45 -0.90
C VAL A 67 14.58 -10.76 0.16
N ARG A 68 14.88 -12.01 0.38
CA ARG A 68 15.94 -12.47 1.31
C ARG A 68 16.81 -13.53 0.65
N ASN A 69 18.06 -13.56 1.05
CA ASN A 69 18.95 -14.65 0.72
C ASN A 69 18.87 -15.71 1.83
N GLU A 70 18.67 -16.97 1.46
CA GLU A 70 18.50 -18.06 2.41
C GLU A 70 19.82 -18.49 3.06
N VAL A 71 20.92 -18.41 2.32
CA VAL A 71 22.26 -18.85 2.78
C VAL A 71 22.84 -17.90 3.81
N ASN A 72 22.49 -16.61 3.72
CA ASN A 72 23.02 -15.58 4.59
C ASN A 72 21.92 -14.91 5.42
N VAL A 73 21.40 -15.63 6.41
CA VAL A 73 20.35 -15.16 7.34
C VAL A 73 20.75 -13.88 8.10
N GLN A 74 22.03 -13.57 8.16
CA GLN A 74 22.55 -12.33 8.78
C GLN A 74 22.26 -11.06 7.96
N TYR A 75 21.94 -11.19 6.66
CA TYR A 75 21.60 -10.03 5.84
C TYR A 75 20.14 -9.67 6.03
N LYS A 76 19.92 -8.39 6.29
CA LYS A 76 18.57 -7.84 6.37
C LYS A 76 17.84 -8.07 5.03
N ALA A 77 16.62 -8.57 5.13
CA ALA A 77 15.75 -8.70 3.97
C ALA A 77 15.56 -7.34 3.28
N ILE A 78 15.55 -7.36 1.96
CA ILE A 78 15.28 -6.18 1.14
C ILE A 78 13.78 -6.05 0.99
N GLY A 79 13.17 -5.01 1.56
CA GLY A 79 11.74 -4.78 1.48
C GLY A 79 11.37 -3.71 0.46
N LEU A 80 10.41 -4.03 -0.39
CA LEU A 80 9.66 -3.05 -1.18
C LEU A 80 8.39 -2.71 -0.40
N SER A 81 8.25 -1.43 -0.01
CA SER A 81 7.09 -0.97 0.75
C SER A 81 5.80 -1.16 -0.03
N PHE A 82 4.69 -1.31 0.69
CA PHE A 82 3.36 -1.45 0.11
C PHE A 82 3.04 -0.32 -0.87
N ARG A 83 2.55 -0.70 -2.06
CA ARG A 83 2.06 0.15 -3.13
C ARG A 83 0.89 -0.53 -3.83
N ARG A 84 0.19 0.17 -4.69
CA ARG A 84 -0.90 -0.41 -5.47
C ARG A 84 -0.36 -1.51 -6.39
N LYS A 85 -1.20 -2.51 -6.71
CA LYS A 85 -0.85 -3.61 -7.60
C LYS A 85 -0.35 -3.10 -8.96
N ASP A 86 -1.00 -2.07 -9.53
CA ASP A 86 -0.60 -1.45 -10.81
C ASP A 86 0.77 -0.73 -10.78
N GLN A 87 1.36 -0.56 -9.60
CA GLN A 87 2.66 0.08 -9.39
C GLN A 87 3.78 -0.93 -9.07
N ILE A 88 3.49 -2.23 -9.12
CA ILE A 88 4.48 -3.27 -8.87
C ILE A 88 4.73 -4.08 -10.15
N SER A 89 6.00 -4.26 -10.48
CA SER A 89 6.45 -5.09 -11.60
C SER A 89 7.77 -5.77 -11.26
N ALA A 90 8.16 -6.75 -12.07
CA ALA A 90 9.45 -7.41 -11.93
C ALA A 90 10.62 -6.42 -12.04
N ASP A 91 10.53 -5.42 -12.94
CA ASP A 91 11.55 -4.38 -13.10
C ASP A 91 11.72 -3.53 -11.84
N VAL A 92 10.60 -3.19 -11.19
CA VAL A 92 10.63 -2.43 -9.92
C VAL A 92 11.34 -3.24 -8.84
N ILE A 93 11.07 -4.54 -8.74
CA ILE A 93 11.72 -5.43 -7.78
C ILE A 93 13.21 -5.57 -8.10
N LEU A 94 13.56 -5.77 -9.38
CA LEU A 94 14.94 -5.85 -9.84
C LEU A 94 15.72 -4.56 -9.53
N SER A 95 15.14 -3.40 -9.81
CA SER A 95 15.81 -2.10 -9.56
C SER A 95 16.13 -1.86 -8.08
N VAL A 96 15.27 -2.33 -7.18
CA VAL A 96 15.53 -2.26 -5.73
C VAL A 96 16.62 -3.24 -5.32
N TRP A 97 16.60 -4.44 -5.90
CA TRP A 97 17.62 -5.43 -5.69
C TRP A 97 19.00 -4.93 -6.15
N GLU A 98 19.12 -4.45 -7.41
CA GLU A 98 20.38 -3.96 -7.96
C GLU A 98 21.01 -2.87 -7.09
N LYS A 99 20.22 -1.93 -6.58
CA LYS A 99 20.72 -0.90 -5.66
C LYS A 99 21.36 -1.46 -4.40
N VAL A 100 20.82 -2.57 -3.89
CA VAL A 100 21.36 -3.21 -2.69
C VAL A 100 22.58 -4.06 -3.02
N THR A 101 22.58 -4.76 -4.15
CA THR A 101 23.72 -5.58 -4.59
C THR A 101 24.93 -4.73 -4.99
N GLN A 102 24.71 -3.54 -5.56
CA GLN A 102 25.80 -2.57 -5.81
C GLN A 102 26.50 -2.11 -4.55
N SER A 103 25.78 -2.03 -3.44
CA SER A 103 26.36 -1.67 -2.14
C SER A 103 26.83 -2.89 -1.32
N ASN A 104 26.48 -4.11 -1.73
CA ASN A 104 26.81 -5.33 -1.01
C ASN A 104 26.98 -6.53 -1.98
N SER A 105 28.22 -6.72 -2.47
CA SER A 105 28.58 -7.76 -3.44
C SER A 105 28.32 -9.22 -2.99
N ARG A 106 28.08 -9.44 -1.69
CA ARG A 106 27.77 -10.77 -1.15
C ARG A 106 26.31 -11.20 -1.35
N PHE A 107 25.48 -10.33 -1.89
CA PHE A 107 24.05 -10.59 -2.16
C PHE A 107 23.79 -11.15 -3.57
N ASN A 108 24.83 -11.60 -4.27
CA ASN A 108 24.80 -11.95 -5.70
C ASN A 108 24.36 -13.39 -6.03
N ALA A 109 23.88 -14.17 -5.08
CA ALA A 109 23.45 -15.54 -5.36
C ALA A 109 21.97 -15.56 -5.75
N LEU A 110 21.67 -15.52 -7.07
CA LEU A 110 20.32 -15.63 -7.62
C LEU A 110 19.68 -17.01 -7.31
N ASP A 111 20.49 -18.04 -7.15
CA ASP A 111 20.08 -19.43 -6.92
C ASP A 111 19.48 -19.69 -5.53
N THR A 112 19.62 -18.77 -4.58
CA THR A 112 19.20 -18.94 -3.18
C THR A 112 18.20 -17.90 -2.72
N LEU A 113 17.46 -17.29 -3.65
CA LEU A 113 16.52 -16.22 -3.31
C LEU A 113 15.17 -16.73 -2.89
N VAL A 114 14.71 -16.20 -1.77
CA VAL A 114 13.35 -16.36 -1.30
C VAL A 114 12.63 -15.01 -1.40
N LEU A 115 11.54 -14.98 -2.16
CA LEU A 115 10.64 -13.84 -2.25
C LEU A 115 9.41 -14.07 -1.39
N GLN A 116 9.01 -13.03 -0.67
CA GLN A 116 7.72 -12.98 0.00
C GLN A 116 6.88 -11.89 -0.66
N VAL A 117 5.73 -12.27 -1.20
CA VAL A 117 4.73 -11.33 -1.71
C VAL A 117 3.68 -11.14 -0.64
N HIS A 118 3.52 -9.91 -0.18
CA HIS A 118 2.50 -9.53 0.79
C HIS A 118 1.41 -8.76 0.06
N SER A 119 0.20 -9.27 0.05
CA SER A 119 -0.94 -8.61 -0.57
C SER A 119 -2.02 -8.35 0.49
N VAL A 120 -2.69 -7.19 0.40
CA VAL A 120 -3.72 -6.79 1.35
C VAL A 120 -4.94 -6.28 0.59
N LYS A 121 -6.07 -6.97 0.76
CA LYS A 121 -7.38 -6.48 0.34
C LYS A 121 -7.87 -5.45 1.35
N MET A 122 -7.72 -4.18 0.98
CA MET A 122 -8.22 -3.09 1.80
C MET A 122 -9.71 -2.90 1.53
N PRO A 123 -10.54 -2.72 2.56
CA PRO A 123 -11.92 -2.32 2.33
C PRO A 123 -11.90 -0.98 1.62
N VAL A 124 -12.69 -0.85 0.55
CA VAL A 124 -12.87 0.40 -0.18
C VAL A 124 -13.21 1.49 0.83
N GLY A 125 -12.40 2.55 0.85
CA GLY A 125 -12.34 3.50 1.95
C GLY A 125 -13.63 4.27 2.19
N PHE A 126 -14.48 3.74 3.02
CA PHE A 126 -15.31 4.58 3.86
C PHE A 126 -14.42 5.12 4.96
N GLY A 127 -14.25 6.45 5.01
CA GLY A 127 -13.49 7.12 6.06
C GLY A 127 -13.99 6.70 7.44
N ARG A 128 -13.42 5.62 7.95
CA ARG A 128 -13.87 5.03 9.20
C ARG A 128 -13.48 5.96 10.34
N SER A 129 -14.46 6.53 10.98
CA SER A 129 -14.29 7.13 12.30
C SER A 129 -13.64 6.07 13.21
N VAL A 130 -12.33 6.19 13.40
CA VAL A 130 -11.61 5.35 14.37
C VAL A 130 -12.16 5.72 15.74
N LYS A 131 -13.10 4.92 16.23
CA LYS A 131 -13.43 4.92 17.66
C LYS A 131 -12.18 4.40 18.35
N THR A 132 -11.37 5.32 18.87
CA THR A 132 -10.14 5.04 19.63
C THR A 132 -10.47 4.44 21.00
N ARG A 133 -11.21 3.32 21.02
CA ARG A 133 -11.37 2.51 22.22
C ARG A 133 -10.05 1.78 22.44
N GLY A 134 -9.33 2.13 23.49
CA GLY A 134 -8.16 1.39 23.96
C GLY A 134 -6.79 2.00 23.66
N THR A 135 -6.69 3.19 23.07
CA THR A 135 -5.39 3.89 22.98
C THR A 135 -5.08 4.58 24.30
N PRO A 136 -3.87 4.42 24.88
CA PRO A 136 -3.51 5.08 26.12
C PRO A 136 -3.74 6.60 26.03
N LEU A 137 -4.33 7.18 27.07
CA LEU A 137 -4.68 8.61 27.15
C LEU A 137 -3.47 9.55 26.90
N SER A 138 -2.26 9.09 27.24
CA SER A 138 -1.01 9.84 27.00
C SER A 138 -0.70 10.02 25.51
N VAL A 139 -0.89 9.00 24.69
CA VAL A 139 -0.67 9.07 23.22
C VAL A 139 -1.73 9.94 22.56
N LEU A 140 -2.99 9.85 23.03
CA LEU A 140 -4.08 10.68 22.55
C LEU A 140 -3.92 12.16 22.91
N ALA A 141 -3.29 12.49 24.05
CA ALA A 141 -3.09 13.88 24.49
C ALA A 141 -2.13 14.64 23.57
N HIS A 142 -1.07 13.99 23.07
CA HIS A 142 -0.16 14.58 22.10
C HIS A 142 -0.79 14.72 20.70
N LEU A 143 -1.58 13.75 20.28
CA LEU A 143 -2.27 13.78 18.97
C LEU A 143 -3.44 14.77 18.94
N LYS A 144 -4.08 15.04 20.09
CA LYS A 144 -5.23 15.97 20.17
C LYS A 144 -4.90 17.42 19.82
N LYS A 145 -3.65 17.85 19.99
CA LYS A 145 -3.23 19.23 19.68
C LYS A 145 -2.97 19.45 18.18
N SER A 146 -2.60 18.41 17.45
CA SER A 146 -2.21 18.49 16.03
C SER A 146 -3.26 17.95 15.06
N ASN A 147 -4.15 17.06 15.51
CA ASN A 147 -5.13 16.43 14.65
C ASN A 147 -6.49 17.11 14.76
N VAL A 148 -7.04 17.50 13.62
CA VAL A 148 -8.42 17.96 13.50
C VAL A 148 -9.27 16.77 13.05
N ARG A 149 -10.28 16.41 13.87
CA ARG A 149 -11.21 15.35 13.53
C ARG A 149 -12.25 15.90 12.56
N VAL A 150 -12.24 15.42 11.34
CA VAL A 150 -13.26 15.73 10.35
C VAL A 150 -14.47 14.82 10.56
N LYS A 151 -15.65 15.40 10.79
CA LYS A 151 -16.92 14.68 10.86
C LYS A 151 -17.59 14.79 9.50
N SER A 152 -17.56 13.72 8.73
CA SER A 152 -18.23 13.66 7.44
C SER A 152 -18.61 12.22 7.11
N GLU A 153 -19.76 12.01 6.52
CA GLU A 153 -20.20 10.73 5.99
C GLU A 153 -19.77 10.56 4.53
N THR A 154 -19.66 11.67 3.82
CA THR A 154 -19.25 11.74 2.42
C THR A 154 -18.20 12.81 2.24
N ASN A 155 -17.36 12.70 1.21
CA ASN A 155 -16.39 13.73 0.81
C ASN A 155 -15.40 14.13 1.90
N CYS A 156 -14.96 13.18 2.77
CA CYS A 156 -14.07 13.44 3.90
C CYS A 156 -12.80 14.20 3.51
N LEU A 157 -12.25 13.95 2.30
CA LEU A 157 -11.06 14.63 1.80
C LEU A 157 -11.34 16.12 1.54
N ALA A 158 -12.44 16.46 0.87
CA ALA A 158 -12.81 17.85 0.60
C ALA A 158 -13.05 18.63 1.90
N HIS A 159 -13.70 18.00 2.88
CA HIS A 159 -13.87 18.56 4.22
C HIS A 159 -12.53 18.82 4.93
N ALA A 160 -11.60 17.86 4.85
CA ALA A 160 -10.28 18.00 5.44
C ALA A 160 -9.47 19.13 4.79
N ILE A 161 -9.50 19.22 3.47
CA ILE A 161 -8.84 20.29 2.70
C ILE A 161 -9.40 21.66 3.07
N LEU A 162 -10.73 21.82 3.11
CA LEU A 162 -11.35 23.08 3.48
C LEU A 162 -10.94 23.54 4.88
N ILE A 163 -10.95 22.64 5.87
CA ILE A 163 -10.52 22.95 7.23
C ILE A 163 -9.04 23.35 7.26
N ALA A 164 -8.19 22.67 6.48
CA ALA A 164 -6.77 22.99 6.39
C ALA A 164 -6.56 24.38 5.77
N ILE A 165 -7.24 24.69 4.67
CA ILE A 165 -7.20 26.01 4.03
C ILE A 165 -7.65 27.09 5.03
N ALA A 166 -8.80 26.89 5.66
CA ALA A 166 -9.33 27.86 6.62
C ALA A 166 -8.38 28.12 7.79
N LYS A 167 -7.62 27.11 8.21
CA LYS A 167 -6.58 27.29 9.24
C LYS A 167 -5.40 28.10 8.75
N ILE A 168 -4.92 27.85 7.54
CA ILE A 168 -3.75 28.51 6.95
C ILE A 168 -4.06 29.97 6.62
N THR A 169 -5.28 30.24 6.11
CA THR A 169 -5.74 31.57 5.73
C THR A 169 -6.29 32.40 6.91
N ASN A 170 -6.32 31.83 8.12
CA ASN A 170 -6.94 32.43 9.31
C ASN A 170 -8.42 32.82 9.09
N ASP A 171 -9.18 31.96 8.37
CA ASP A 171 -10.59 32.18 8.10
C ASP A 171 -11.37 32.31 9.44
N PRO A 172 -12.21 33.34 9.62
CA PRO A 172 -13.02 33.51 10.81
C PRO A 172 -13.98 32.33 11.06
N ASN A 173 -14.36 31.57 10.02
CA ASN A 173 -15.20 30.40 10.15
C ASN A 173 -14.43 29.12 10.52
N TYR A 174 -13.11 29.13 10.65
CA TYR A 174 -12.31 27.95 10.98
C TYR A 174 -12.85 27.16 12.19
N THR A 175 -13.21 27.88 13.27
CA THR A 175 -13.76 27.22 14.47
C THR A 175 -15.10 26.54 14.21
N SER A 176 -15.94 27.11 13.36
CA SER A 176 -17.22 26.53 12.92
C SER A 176 -16.99 25.29 12.06
N TYR A 177 -16.11 25.37 11.09
CA TYR A 177 -15.75 24.24 10.20
C TYR A 177 -15.17 23.07 11.00
N ARG A 178 -14.27 23.35 11.95
CA ARG A 178 -13.68 22.34 12.83
C ARG A 178 -14.73 21.59 13.66
N LYS A 179 -15.83 22.28 14.06
CA LYS A 179 -16.95 21.66 14.78
C LYS A 179 -17.92 20.91 13.87
N GLY A 180 -17.75 21.01 12.56
CA GLY A 180 -18.64 20.43 11.55
C GLY A 180 -19.81 21.34 11.15
N ASN A 181 -19.88 22.55 11.72
CA ASN A 181 -20.91 23.53 11.40
C ASN A 181 -20.54 24.26 10.10
N LYS A 182 -21.54 24.57 9.25
CA LYS A 182 -21.35 25.28 7.96
C LYS A 182 -20.37 24.61 6.98
N LEU A 183 -19.93 23.39 7.28
CA LEU A 183 -18.89 22.70 6.51
C LEU A 183 -19.43 22.21 5.15
N GLY A 184 -20.63 21.64 5.11
CA GLY A 184 -21.23 21.12 3.89
C GLY A 184 -21.41 22.16 2.79
N PRO A 185 -22.08 23.29 3.05
CA PRO A 185 -22.21 24.37 2.06
C PRO A 185 -20.86 24.90 1.54
N ALA A 186 -19.87 25.07 2.43
CA ALA A 186 -18.54 25.55 2.05
C ALA A 186 -17.76 24.53 1.21
N VAL A 187 -17.92 23.24 1.48
CA VAL A 187 -17.35 22.18 0.65
C VAL A 187 -18.00 22.13 -0.72
N ASN A 188 -19.32 22.26 -0.80
CA ASN A 188 -20.03 22.30 -2.09
C ASN A 188 -19.58 23.49 -2.94
N GLN A 189 -19.37 24.65 -2.31
CA GLN A 189 -18.80 25.80 -2.99
C GLN A 189 -17.37 25.57 -3.49
N LEU A 190 -16.52 24.92 -2.68
CA LEU A 190 -15.15 24.54 -3.06
C LEU A 190 -15.17 23.61 -4.27
N LEU A 191 -15.99 22.56 -4.23
CA LEU A 191 -16.13 21.59 -5.33
C LEU A 191 -16.63 22.24 -6.61
N HIS A 192 -17.63 23.11 -6.51
CA HIS A 192 -18.13 23.87 -7.64
C HIS A 192 -17.07 24.78 -8.26
N THR A 193 -16.31 25.49 -7.42
CA THR A 193 -15.24 26.38 -7.89
C THR A 193 -14.09 25.62 -8.55
N THR A 194 -13.75 24.44 -8.03
CA THR A 194 -12.67 23.60 -8.58
C THR A 194 -13.13 22.71 -9.74
N ARG A 195 -14.41 22.71 -10.07
CA ARG A 195 -15.04 21.84 -11.09
C ARG A 195 -14.82 20.35 -10.85
N ILE A 196 -14.56 19.96 -9.60
CA ILE A 196 -14.40 18.55 -9.22
C ILE A 196 -15.79 17.97 -8.98
N ASN A 197 -16.21 17.05 -9.84
CA ASN A 197 -17.45 16.29 -9.66
C ASN A 197 -17.10 14.97 -8.95
N LEU A 198 -17.52 14.83 -7.69
CA LEU A 198 -17.25 13.63 -6.87
C LEU A 198 -18.31 12.53 -7.05
N ASP A 199 -19.36 12.80 -7.80
CA ASP A 199 -20.46 11.83 -8.05
C ASP A 199 -20.06 10.70 -9.03
N ARG A 200 -18.85 10.74 -9.60
CA ARG A 200 -18.34 9.69 -10.51
C ARG A 200 -17.64 8.51 -9.82
N GLY A 201 -17.75 8.39 -8.52
CA GLY A 201 -17.13 7.29 -7.75
C GLY A 201 -18.01 6.05 -7.56
N GLY A 202 -19.06 5.85 -8.34
CA GLY A 202 -20.01 4.77 -8.14
C GLY A 202 -20.61 4.10 -9.38
N GLU A 203 -20.22 4.48 -10.58
CA GLU A 203 -20.68 3.77 -11.78
C GLU A 203 -19.62 2.74 -12.21
N SER A 204 -19.89 1.49 -11.84
CA SER A 204 -19.35 0.32 -12.52
C SER A 204 -19.85 0.38 -13.97
N VAL A 205 -18.94 0.62 -14.91
CA VAL A 205 -19.23 0.41 -16.34
C VAL A 205 -19.43 -1.09 -16.53
N ASN A 206 -20.66 -1.47 -16.89
CA ASN A 206 -21.02 -2.79 -17.40
C ASN A 206 -20.28 -3.09 -18.70
#